data_52f63e68de81f3cc10f5f9969436692a
#
_entry.id   52f63e68de81f3cc10f5f9969436692a
#
_cell.length_a   1.000
_cell.length_b   1.000
_cell.length_c   1.000
_cell.angle_alpha   90.00
_cell.angle_beta   90.00
_cell.angle_gamma   90.00
#
_symmetry.space_group_name_H-M   'P 1'
#
loop_
_entity.id
_entity.type
_entity.pdbx_description
1 polymer ?
#
loop_
_entity_poly.entity_id
_entity_poly.type
_entity_poly.pdbx_seq_one_letter_code
_entity_poly.pdbx_strand_id
1 'polypeptide(L)'
;MYHPEPGALWYQPETMKDGRIIGLMNKVKADGFVKMSGMKFIKDLIDGRHPEKFMIVRLKDGTEYTEGAFTHPGHPRYMLTRDEFKERFRLETKNILSKEKTEGAIACICHLEECQDASVLPGFFY
;
A
#
# COMPACT_ATOMS: atom_id res chain seq x y z
N MET A 1 19.05 0.61 -5.90
CA MET A 1 17.78 0.53 -5.16
C MET A 1 16.68 0.57 -6.19
N TYR A 2 15.82 -0.43 -6.19
CA TYR A 2 14.67 -0.44 -7.08
C TYR A 2 13.64 0.54 -6.55
N HIS A 3 12.56 0.79 -7.02
CA HIS A 3 11.54 1.73 -6.61
C HIS A 3 11.28 1.66 -5.08
N PRO A 4 11.88 2.54 -4.25
CA PRO A 4 11.76 2.47 -2.80
C PRO A 4 10.35 2.80 -2.31
N GLU A 5 9.62 3.56 -3.12
CA GLU A 5 8.25 3.96 -2.82
C GLU A 5 7.28 3.03 -3.56
N PRO A 6 6.26 2.47 -2.86
CA PRO A 6 5.23 1.70 -3.52
C PRO A 6 4.45 2.57 -4.51
N GLY A 7 4.09 2.02 -5.65
CA GLY A 7 3.36 2.75 -6.69
C GLY A 7 3.26 1.97 -7.99
N ALA A 8 2.70 2.60 -9.02
CA ALA A 8 2.44 1.98 -10.31
C ALA A 8 3.69 1.37 -10.98
N LEU A 9 4.88 1.92 -10.70
CA LEU A 9 6.13 1.39 -11.23
C LEU A 9 6.46 -0.04 -10.76
N TRP A 10 5.92 -0.46 -9.60
CA TRP A 10 6.12 -1.83 -9.12
C TRP A 10 5.45 -2.87 -10.02
N TYR A 11 4.39 -2.47 -10.71
CA TYR A 11 3.57 -3.34 -11.56
C TYR A 11 3.93 -3.26 -13.05
N GLN A 12 4.96 -2.50 -13.40
CA GLN A 12 5.43 -2.45 -14.79
C GLN A 12 6.02 -3.80 -15.20
N PRO A 13 5.78 -4.25 -16.46
CA PRO A 13 6.27 -5.54 -16.95
C PRO A 13 7.79 -5.71 -16.78
N GLU A 14 8.55 -4.64 -16.94
CA GLU A 14 10.01 -4.62 -16.79
C GLU A 14 10.42 -4.91 -15.33
N THR A 15 9.72 -4.31 -14.37
CA THR A 15 9.94 -4.53 -12.94
C THR A 15 9.56 -5.96 -12.55
N MET A 16 8.39 -6.42 -12.99
CA MET A 16 7.89 -7.75 -12.62
C MET A 16 8.69 -8.90 -13.24
N LYS A 17 9.35 -8.66 -14.38
CA LYS A 17 10.21 -9.64 -15.08
C LYS A 17 11.69 -9.54 -14.71
N ASP A 18 12.08 -8.58 -13.88
CA ASP A 18 13.48 -8.42 -13.48
C ASP A 18 13.96 -9.66 -12.70
N GLY A 19 14.96 -10.35 -13.26
CA GLY A 19 15.49 -11.59 -12.68
C GLY A 19 16.07 -11.40 -11.26
N ARG A 20 16.49 -10.18 -10.89
CA ARG A 20 17.01 -9.87 -9.55
C ARG A 20 15.87 -9.79 -8.54
N ILE A 21 14.72 -9.23 -8.93
CA ILE A 21 13.50 -9.18 -8.11
C ILE A 21 12.96 -10.60 -7.94
N ILE A 22 12.86 -11.36 -9.01
CA ILE A 22 12.42 -12.76 -8.98
C ILE A 22 13.37 -13.58 -8.08
N GLY A 23 14.69 -13.39 -8.22
CA GLY A 23 15.69 -14.07 -7.40
C GLY A 23 15.57 -13.73 -5.90
N LEU A 24 15.15 -12.51 -5.55
CA LEU A 24 14.85 -12.13 -4.17
C LEU A 24 13.54 -12.75 -3.69
N MET A 25 12.48 -12.69 -4.50
CA MET A 25 11.18 -13.30 -4.18
C MET A 25 11.31 -14.80 -3.86
N ASN A 26 12.16 -15.52 -4.58
CA ASN A 26 12.40 -16.95 -4.35
C ASN A 26 13.08 -17.25 -2.99
N LYS A 27 13.63 -16.23 -2.33
CA LYS A 27 14.20 -16.34 -0.98
C LYS A 27 13.18 -16.08 0.12
N VAL A 28 12.03 -15.49 -0.22
CA VAL A 28 10.97 -15.20 0.73
C VAL A 28 10.21 -16.50 1.03
N LYS A 29 10.13 -16.84 2.31
CA LYS A 29 9.34 -17.95 2.81
C LYS A 29 8.19 -17.39 3.63
N ALA A 30 6.98 -17.83 3.35
CA ALA A 30 5.82 -17.53 4.17
C ALA A 30 5.65 -18.68 5.18
N ASP A 31 6.15 -18.50 6.38
CA ASP A 31 5.97 -19.41 7.50
C ASP A 31 4.87 -18.89 8.43
N GLY A 32 4.07 -19.80 8.96
CA GLY A 32 3.05 -19.44 9.94
C GLY A 32 1.75 -18.95 9.33
N PHE A 33 1.00 -19.85 8.71
CA PHE A 33 -0.42 -19.64 8.58
C PHE A 33 -1.04 -19.60 9.97
N VAL A 34 -1.39 -18.41 10.45
CA VAL A 34 -2.34 -18.27 11.54
C VAL A 34 -3.58 -19.01 11.07
N LYS A 35 -3.95 -20.10 11.75
CA LYS A 35 -5.22 -20.77 11.48
C LYS A 35 -6.33 -19.76 11.72
N MET A 36 -6.80 -19.12 10.66
CA MET A 36 -7.89 -18.16 10.68
C MET A 36 -9.24 -18.88 10.84
N SER A 37 -9.28 -19.88 11.71
CA SER A 37 -10.48 -20.67 11.95
C SER A 37 -10.81 -20.71 13.44
N GLY A 38 -12.08 -20.49 13.74
CA GLY A 38 -12.67 -20.65 15.06
C GLY A 38 -13.16 -19.37 15.69
N MET A 39 -13.98 -19.53 16.72
CA MET A 39 -14.62 -18.44 17.48
C MET A 39 -13.61 -17.43 18.08
N LYS A 40 -12.43 -17.90 18.47
CA LYS A 40 -11.37 -17.03 19.00
C LYS A 40 -10.93 -15.99 17.94
N PHE A 41 -10.70 -16.44 16.70
CA PHE A 41 -10.30 -15.53 15.61
C PHE A 41 -11.37 -14.47 15.34
N ILE A 42 -12.63 -14.89 15.26
CA ILE A 42 -13.76 -13.95 15.06
C ILE A 42 -13.83 -12.95 16.22
N LYS A 43 -13.69 -13.43 17.46
CA LYS A 43 -13.68 -12.56 18.63
C LYS A 43 -12.51 -11.58 18.62
N ASP A 44 -11.29 -12.04 18.30
CA ASP A 44 -10.11 -11.19 18.20
C ASP A 44 -10.28 -10.14 17.09
N LEU A 45 -10.92 -10.51 15.97
CA LEU A 45 -11.23 -9.58 14.88
C LEU A 45 -12.24 -8.50 15.33
N ILE A 46 -13.32 -8.89 16.02
CA ILE A 46 -14.33 -7.96 16.56
C ILE A 46 -13.69 -7.03 17.59
N ASP A 47 -12.83 -7.56 18.46
CA ASP A 47 -12.08 -6.78 19.46
C ASP A 47 -10.96 -5.93 18.81
N GLY A 48 -10.83 -5.98 17.48
CA GLY A 48 -9.79 -5.24 16.71
C GLY A 48 -8.38 -5.73 17.01
N ARG A 49 -8.24 -6.95 17.49
CA ARG A 49 -6.95 -7.62 17.65
C ARG A 49 -6.63 -8.37 16.37
N HIS A 50 -5.65 -7.87 15.63
CA HIS A 50 -5.14 -8.55 14.45
C HIS A 50 -3.89 -9.35 14.82
N PRO A 51 -3.69 -10.52 14.19
CA PRO A 51 -2.45 -11.26 14.39
C PRO A 51 -1.25 -10.39 13.97
N GLU A 52 -0.20 -10.45 14.75
CA GLU A 52 1.05 -9.80 14.44
C GLU A 52 1.57 -10.28 13.09
N LYS A 53 1.93 -9.33 12.24
CA LYS A 53 2.63 -9.60 10.99
C LYS A 53 4.07 -9.17 11.20
N PHE A 54 5.00 -10.06 11.02
CA PHE A 54 6.41 -9.74 11.14
C PHE A 54 7.19 -10.35 9.98
N MET A 55 8.30 -9.73 9.68
CA MET A 55 9.26 -10.17 8.70
C MET A 55 10.61 -10.37 9.37
N ILE A 56 11.24 -11.50 9.13
CA ILE A 56 12.60 -11.80 9.56
C ILE A 56 13.50 -11.81 8.33
N VAL A 57 14.53 -10.98 8.35
CA VAL A 57 15.57 -10.96 7.32
C VAL A 57 16.84 -11.55 7.91
N ARG A 58 17.30 -12.67 7.36
CA ARG A 58 18.56 -13.32 7.73
C ARG A 58 19.61 -13.02 6.70
N LEU A 59 20.71 -12.45 7.14
CA LEU A 59 21.88 -12.20 6.30
C LEU A 59 22.77 -13.44 6.21
N LYS A 60 23.71 -13.43 5.26
CA LYS A 60 24.64 -14.54 5.05
C LYS A 60 25.64 -14.72 6.20
N ASP A 61 25.90 -13.67 6.96
CA ASP A 61 26.76 -13.67 8.15
C ASP A 61 26.07 -14.17 9.42
N GLY A 62 24.78 -14.55 9.30
CA GLY A 62 23.96 -15.04 10.42
C GLY A 62 23.20 -13.93 11.16
N THR A 63 23.41 -12.66 10.81
CA THR A 63 22.64 -11.54 11.42
C THR A 63 21.17 -11.65 11.07
N GLU A 64 20.30 -11.45 12.04
CA GLU A 64 18.86 -11.41 11.86
C GLU A 64 18.28 -10.04 12.20
N TYR A 65 17.42 -9.55 11.31
CA TYR A 65 16.59 -8.36 11.54
C TYR A 65 15.14 -8.79 11.58
N THR A 66 14.42 -8.35 12.59
CA THR A 66 12.98 -8.60 12.72
C THR A 66 12.24 -7.29 12.80
N GLU A 67 11.24 -7.14 11.94
CA GLU A 67 10.33 -6.00 11.94
C GLU A 67 8.89 -6.48 11.93
N GLY A 68 8.06 -5.86 12.74
CA GLY A 68 6.66 -6.21 12.89
C GLY A 68 5.74 -5.03 12.59
N ALA A 69 4.62 -5.32 11.95
CA ALA A 69 3.56 -4.34 11.73
C ALA A 69 2.23 -4.86 12.24
N PHE A 70 1.62 -4.12 13.16
CA PHE A 70 0.29 -4.42 13.71
C PHE A 70 -0.81 -3.79 12.86
N THR A 71 -0.55 -2.60 12.33
CA THR A 71 -1.48 -1.83 11.53
C THR A 71 -0.80 -1.28 10.29
N HIS A 72 -1.56 -1.06 9.24
CA HIS A 72 -1.11 -0.40 8.02
C HIS A 72 -1.85 0.94 7.85
N PRO A 73 -1.30 1.90 7.13
CA PRO A 73 -2.00 3.13 6.79
C PRO A 73 -3.37 2.84 6.14
N GLY A 74 -4.42 3.52 6.61
CA GLY A 74 -5.80 3.26 6.21
C GLY A 74 -6.55 2.24 7.09
N HIS A 75 -5.88 1.59 8.05
CA HIS A 75 -6.54 0.77 9.06
C HIS A 75 -7.37 1.65 10.02
N PRO A 76 -8.53 1.21 10.57
CA PRO A 76 -9.34 2.02 11.50
C PRO A 76 -8.58 2.59 12.71
N ARG A 77 -7.50 1.92 13.14
CA ARG A 77 -6.60 2.40 14.20
C ARG A 77 -5.46 3.29 13.70
N TYR A 78 -5.30 3.43 12.39
CA TYR A 78 -4.33 4.29 11.73
C TYR A 78 -5.00 4.89 10.49
N MET A 79 -5.98 5.74 10.74
CA MET A 79 -6.69 6.47 9.68
C MET A 79 -5.73 7.48 9.05
N LEU A 80 -5.70 7.49 7.72
CA LEU A 80 -4.97 8.52 7.00
C LEU A 80 -5.65 9.86 7.19
N THR A 81 -4.87 10.88 7.44
CA THR A 81 -5.31 12.27 7.36
C THR A 81 -5.60 12.64 5.90
N ARG A 82 -6.35 13.73 5.70
CA ARG A 82 -6.63 14.24 4.34
C ARG A 82 -5.34 14.53 3.57
N ASP A 83 -4.31 15.05 4.22
CA ASP A 83 -3.05 15.38 3.57
C ASP A 83 -2.23 14.13 3.24
N GLU A 84 -2.17 13.13 4.10
CA GLU A 84 -1.56 11.83 3.79
C GLU A 84 -2.26 11.14 2.62
N PHE A 85 -3.59 11.28 2.50
CA PHE A 85 -4.34 10.79 1.35
C PHE A 85 -3.95 11.50 0.05
N LYS A 86 -3.81 12.83 0.07
CA LYS A 86 -3.35 13.62 -1.08
C LYS A 86 -1.93 13.21 -1.50
N GLU A 87 -1.02 13.08 -0.53
CA GLU A 87 0.36 12.63 -0.83
C GLU A 87 0.38 11.23 -1.43
N ARG A 88 -0.42 10.32 -0.89
CA ARG A 88 -0.56 8.98 -1.45
C ARG A 88 -1.08 9.01 -2.88
N PHE A 89 -2.09 9.83 -3.16
CA PHE A 89 -2.63 9.98 -4.51
C PHE A 89 -1.57 10.56 -5.47
N ARG A 90 -0.81 11.58 -5.04
CA ARG A 90 0.31 12.14 -5.83
C ARG A 90 1.35 11.07 -6.16
N LEU A 91 1.70 10.25 -5.19
CA LEU A 91 2.67 9.17 -5.35
C LEU A 91 2.21 8.14 -6.38
N GLU A 92 0.96 7.69 -6.28
CA GLU A 92 0.41 6.68 -7.20
C GLU A 92 0.24 7.20 -8.63
N THR A 93 -0.04 8.49 -8.80
CA THR A 93 -0.28 9.10 -10.12
C THR A 93 0.96 9.71 -10.77
N LYS A 94 2.06 9.85 -10.05
CA LYS A 94 3.29 10.58 -10.43
C LYS A 94 3.82 10.29 -11.84
N ASN A 95 3.68 9.05 -12.32
CA ASN A 95 4.18 8.62 -13.63
C ASN A 95 3.06 8.27 -14.62
N ILE A 96 1.83 8.60 -14.28
CA ILE A 96 0.63 8.27 -15.06
C ILE A 96 -0.06 9.55 -15.51
N LEU A 97 -0.21 10.51 -14.60
CA LEU A 97 -0.88 11.77 -14.85
C LEU A 97 0.09 12.95 -14.84
N SER A 98 -0.25 14.03 -15.54
CA SER A 98 0.44 15.29 -15.37
C SER A 98 0.17 15.86 -13.97
N LYS A 99 1.07 16.72 -13.49
CA LYS A 99 0.89 17.40 -12.19
C LYS A 99 -0.43 18.17 -12.14
N GLU A 100 -0.79 18.86 -13.22
CA GLU A 100 -2.04 19.62 -13.32
C GLU A 100 -3.26 18.74 -13.16
N LYS A 101 -3.31 17.60 -13.86
CA LYS A 101 -4.40 16.62 -13.74
C LYS A 101 -4.47 16.02 -12.35
N THR A 102 -3.33 15.69 -11.75
CA THR A 102 -3.25 15.16 -10.38
C THR A 102 -3.83 16.17 -9.37
N GLU A 103 -3.37 17.43 -9.40
CA GLU A 103 -3.85 18.45 -8.47
C GLU A 103 -5.32 18.83 -8.74
N GLY A 104 -5.74 18.87 -10.00
CA GLY A 104 -7.14 19.07 -10.38
C GLY A 104 -8.06 17.99 -9.84
N ALA A 105 -7.67 16.72 -9.97
CA ALA A 105 -8.41 15.59 -9.41
C ALA A 105 -8.48 15.68 -7.88
N ILE A 106 -7.36 16.00 -7.20
CA ILE A 106 -7.32 16.18 -5.75
C ILE A 106 -8.27 17.30 -5.32
N ALA A 107 -8.22 18.47 -5.98
CA ALA A 107 -9.09 19.59 -5.66
C ALA A 107 -10.57 19.21 -5.83
N CYS A 108 -10.92 18.57 -6.95
CA CYS A 108 -12.28 18.13 -7.22
C CYS A 108 -12.78 17.14 -6.16
N ILE A 109 -11.97 16.12 -5.83
CA ILE A 109 -12.34 15.09 -4.83
C ILE A 109 -12.47 15.70 -3.43
N CYS A 110 -11.58 16.62 -3.07
CA CYS A 110 -11.60 17.25 -1.75
C CYS A 110 -12.78 18.22 -1.52
N HIS A 111 -13.42 18.66 -2.60
CA HIS A 111 -14.59 19.56 -2.60
C HIS A 111 -15.75 18.99 -3.41
N LEU A 112 -15.89 17.65 -3.37
CA LEU A 112 -16.89 16.95 -4.18
C LEU A 112 -18.32 17.39 -3.82
N GLU A 113 -18.57 17.76 -2.58
CA GLU A 113 -19.83 18.31 -2.08
C GLU A 113 -20.21 19.66 -2.71
N GLU A 114 -19.22 20.40 -3.22
CA GLU A 114 -19.40 21.70 -3.90
C GLU A 114 -19.48 21.52 -5.43
N CYS A 115 -19.22 20.31 -5.92
CA CYS A 115 -19.16 20.03 -7.35
C CYS A 115 -20.59 19.96 -7.93
N GLN A 116 -20.92 20.85 -8.85
CA GLN A 116 -22.21 20.86 -9.52
C GLN A 116 -22.38 19.69 -10.51
N ASP A 117 -21.28 19.22 -11.07
CA ASP A 117 -21.25 18.11 -12.04
C ASP A 117 -20.05 17.19 -11.78
N ALA A 118 -20.32 16.06 -11.15
CA ALA A 118 -19.30 15.06 -10.87
C ALA A 118 -18.73 14.37 -12.13
N SER A 119 -19.37 14.56 -13.31
CA SER A 119 -18.89 13.98 -14.57
C SER A 119 -17.56 14.59 -15.05
N VAL A 120 -17.14 15.71 -14.46
CA VAL A 120 -15.82 16.31 -14.74
C VAL A 120 -14.67 15.48 -14.16
N LEU A 121 -14.90 14.70 -13.11
CA LEU A 121 -13.85 13.95 -12.42
C LEU A 121 -13.15 12.93 -13.34
N PRO A 122 -13.85 12.10 -14.13
CA PRO A 122 -13.19 11.20 -15.08
C PRO A 122 -12.26 11.91 -16.07
N GLY A 123 -12.54 13.18 -16.44
CA GLY A 123 -11.73 13.96 -17.37
C GLY A 123 -10.28 14.19 -16.93
N PHE A 124 -9.98 14.07 -15.64
CA PHE A 124 -8.60 14.14 -15.14
C PHE A 124 -7.77 12.88 -15.44
N PHE A 125 -8.42 11.76 -15.77
CA PHE A 125 -7.74 10.47 -15.95
C PHE A 125 -7.54 10.06 -17.41
N TYR A 126 -8.05 10.87 -18.37
CA TYR A 126 -7.94 10.63 -19.82
C TYR A 126 -7.19 11.73 -20.56
#